data_424665314158ef705d8792574dd6d700
#
_entry.id   424665314158ef705d8792574dd6d700
#
_cell.length_a   1.000
_cell.length_b   1.000
_cell.length_c   1.000
_cell.angle_alpha   90.00
_cell.angle_beta   90.00
_cell.angle_gamma   90.00
#
_symmetry.space_group_name_H-M   'P 1'
#
loop_
_entity.id
_entity.type
_entity.pdbx_description
1 polymer ?
#
loop_
_entity_poly.entity_id
_entity_poly.type
_entity_poly.pdbx_seq_one_letter_code
_entity_poly.pdbx_strand_id
1 'polypeptide(L)'
;MNRPFSRRNFIQTTALALPFLASGCANFSIGRRADDFVSVKNGQFQLRGRPHFYVGANIWYGAYLSDAALPGGRARLVRELDRLQKIGVNNLRLLAGSETSPLAGAIPRGITRAPHDYDEALLGGLDFCLAEMAKRNMRGILFLSNYWQWSGSFAQYVSWITGEKIPDPDRPKIAAGDWHAFMEFSARFYKTPAANQLYLDYVSKIIRRKNSVNGRVYRDDPAIMTWELANEPRPAADHPADVPVFCDWVDATAKFIHAQDPNHLVCTGSEGIHGSLDKEEVFIASHKTPAIDYVTVHMWLKNWGWLKEPQLGADFEIAAVKAREHVELHNKIATDILKKPLVLEEFGLPRDRENYSPDSPTTARDEYYRRMFEQVAESAKAGRALQAANFWAWAGEGRADAPKNSAGSFLGDPPCEPQGLNSVFDTDTGTLAVIAAANKKLAASS
;
A
#
# COMPACT_ATOMS: atom_id res chain seq x y z
N MET A 1 72.60 -50.90 -4.59
CA MET A 1 73.66 -50.85 -3.59
C MET A 1 73.88 -49.44 -3.14
N ASN A 2 73.80 -49.28 -1.83
CA ASN A 2 74.37 -48.23 -0.97
C ASN A 2 74.29 -46.75 -1.27
N ARG A 3 73.67 -46.10 -0.36
CA ARG A 3 73.80 -44.77 0.32
C ARG A 3 75.27 -44.29 0.43
N PRO A 4 75.67 -43.06 0.93
CA PRO A 4 74.88 -42.07 1.67
C PRO A 4 75.32 -40.57 1.53
N PHE A 5 74.51 -39.65 2.19
CA PHE A 5 74.84 -38.43 2.96
C PHE A 5 75.95 -37.42 2.54
N SER A 6 75.63 -36.10 2.54
CA SER A 6 76.09 -35.10 3.50
C SER A 6 75.79 -33.63 3.14
N ARG A 7 75.06 -32.96 3.99
CA ARG A 7 75.18 -31.66 4.72
C ARG A 7 75.70 -30.39 3.99
N ARG A 8 74.81 -29.37 4.13
CA ARG A 8 75.08 -27.96 4.51
C ARG A 8 75.98 -27.10 3.68
N ASN A 9 75.44 -25.98 3.18
CA ASN A 9 76.00 -24.66 3.47
C ASN A 9 74.89 -23.57 3.37
N PHE A 10 74.88 -22.69 4.36
CA PHE A 10 74.10 -21.54 4.64
C PHE A 10 74.58 -20.38 3.76
N ILE A 11 73.62 -19.72 3.02
CA ILE A 11 73.87 -18.36 2.53
C ILE A 11 72.68 -17.53 2.91
N GLN A 12 72.87 -16.60 3.83
CA GLN A 12 71.95 -15.52 4.15
C GLN A 12 71.85 -14.55 2.99
N THR A 13 70.70 -14.33 2.46
CA THR A 13 70.41 -13.20 1.58
C THR A 13 69.27 -12.39 2.20
N THR A 14 69.65 -11.21 2.65
CA THR A 14 68.76 -10.20 3.21
C THR A 14 67.80 -9.68 2.10
N ALA A 15 66.51 -9.98 2.15
CA ALA A 15 65.52 -9.41 1.27
C ALA A 15 64.81 -8.27 2.01
N LEU A 16 64.97 -7.08 1.49
CA LEU A 16 64.20 -5.88 1.86
C LEU A 16 62.72 -6.12 1.56
N ALA A 17 61.90 -6.14 2.59
CA ALA A 17 60.44 -6.18 2.46
C ALA A 17 59.92 -4.75 2.27
N LEU A 18 59.40 -4.45 1.08
CA LEU A 18 58.55 -3.30 0.82
C LEU A 18 57.15 -3.61 1.38
N PRO A 19 56.51 -2.68 2.11
CA PRO A 19 55.12 -2.90 2.54
C PRO A 19 54.17 -2.72 1.36
N PHE A 20 53.55 -3.79 0.92
CA PHE A 20 52.33 -3.74 0.10
C PHE A 20 51.22 -3.14 0.92
N LEU A 21 50.82 -1.90 0.62
CA LEU A 21 49.58 -1.31 1.04
C LEU A 21 48.43 -2.07 0.32
N ALA A 22 47.89 -3.08 0.95
CA ALA A 22 46.65 -3.70 0.56
C ALA A 22 45.53 -2.68 0.85
N SER A 23 45.09 -1.98 -0.21
CA SER A 23 43.84 -1.26 -0.19
C SER A 23 42.72 -2.26 0.02
N GLY A 24 42.40 -2.53 1.28
CA GLY A 24 41.23 -3.29 1.65
C GLY A 24 39.97 -2.51 1.22
N CYS A 25 39.35 -2.93 0.12
CA CYS A 25 37.94 -2.65 -0.09
C CYS A 25 37.20 -3.23 1.10
N ALA A 26 36.91 -2.39 2.07
CA ALA A 26 35.97 -2.73 3.12
C ALA A 26 34.59 -2.91 2.45
N ASN A 27 34.25 -4.15 2.13
CA ASN A 27 32.87 -4.53 1.93
C ASN A 27 32.16 -4.26 3.24
N PHE A 28 31.57 -3.06 3.35
CA PHE A 28 30.54 -2.80 4.35
C PHE A 28 29.34 -3.66 3.97
N SER A 29 29.34 -4.93 4.35
CA SER A 29 28.09 -5.64 4.56
C SER A 29 27.44 -4.94 5.74
N ILE A 30 26.51 -4.03 5.45
CA ILE A 30 25.57 -3.52 6.47
C ILE A 30 24.83 -4.75 6.93
N GLY A 31 25.25 -5.32 8.08
CA GLY A 31 24.60 -6.46 8.70
C GLY A 31 23.14 -6.08 8.92
N ARG A 32 22.21 -6.89 8.38
CA ARG A 32 20.78 -6.77 8.63
C ARG A 32 20.56 -6.80 10.15
N ARG A 33 19.93 -5.76 10.67
CA ARG A 33 19.32 -5.83 11.99
C ARG A 33 17.86 -6.25 11.76
N ALA A 34 17.44 -7.34 12.35
CA ALA A 34 16.03 -7.76 12.37
C ALA A 34 15.11 -6.60 12.83
N ASP A 35 15.65 -5.71 13.64
CA ASP A 35 14.97 -4.53 14.18
C ASP A 35 14.67 -3.42 13.14
N ASP A 36 15.19 -3.50 11.91
CA ASP A 36 14.91 -2.48 10.88
C ASP A 36 13.55 -2.71 10.18
N PHE A 37 12.96 -3.88 10.34
CA PHE A 37 11.62 -4.19 9.84
C PHE A 37 10.56 -3.83 10.87
N VAL A 38 9.40 -3.40 10.38
CA VAL A 38 8.22 -3.24 11.25
C VAL A 38 7.73 -4.63 11.64
N SER A 39 7.44 -4.83 12.91
CA SER A 39 6.91 -6.08 13.46
C SER A 39 5.68 -5.83 14.30
N VAL A 40 4.95 -6.89 14.63
CA VAL A 40 3.82 -6.83 15.57
C VAL A 40 4.19 -7.56 16.86
N LYS A 41 4.01 -6.88 18.01
CA LYS A 41 4.20 -7.47 19.33
C LYS A 41 3.08 -7.02 20.25
N ASN A 42 2.39 -7.99 20.85
CA ASN A 42 1.27 -7.72 21.77
C ASN A 42 0.17 -6.83 21.16
N GLY A 43 -0.17 -7.04 19.86
CA GLY A 43 -1.17 -6.24 19.16
C GLY A 43 -0.72 -4.83 18.80
N GLN A 44 0.59 -4.55 18.82
CA GLN A 44 1.15 -3.22 18.52
C GLN A 44 2.25 -3.31 17.48
N PHE A 45 2.30 -2.32 16.59
CA PHE A 45 3.44 -2.14 15.69
C PHE A 45 4.69 -1.73 16.47
N GLN A 46 5.81 -2.34 16.12
CA GLN A 46 7.12 -2.06 16.67
C GLN A 46 8.12 -1.80 15.53
N LEU A 47 8.96 -0.78 15.70
CA LEU A 47 10.11 -0.52 14.84
C LEU A 47 11.32 -0.22 15.75
N ARG A 48 12.38 -0.99 15.60
CA ARG A 48 13.60 -0.87 16.44
C ARG A 48 13.31 -0.94 17.93
N GLY A 49 12.37 -1.82 18.31
CA GLY A 49 11.99 -2.04 19.71
C GLY A 49 11.14 -0.93 20.34
N ARG A 50 10.64 0.02 19.54
CA ARG A 50 9.74 1.10 19.99
C ARG A 50 8.38 0.99 19.32
N PRO A 51 7.31 1.49 19.93
CA PRO A 51 6.03 1.62 19.28
C PRO A 51 6.16 2.40 17.97
N HIS A 52 5.42 2.00 16.94
CA HIS A 52 5.47 2.64 15.63
C HIS A 52 4.07 3.12 15.22
N PHE A 53 3.85 4.43 15.37
CA PHE A 53 2.61 5.10 15.01
C PHE A 53 2.88 6.06 13.85
N TYR A 54 1.90 6.22 12.95
CA TYR A 54 2.08 7.12 11.81
C TYR A 54 0.76 7.65 11.25
N VAL A 55 0.85 8.82 10.61
CA VAL A 55 -0.05 9.26 9.56
C VAL A 55 0.71 9.20 8.25
N GLY A 56 0.26 8.35 7.36
CA GLY A 56 0.79 8.12 6.03
C GLY A 56 -0.15 8.63 4.94
N ALA A 57 0.19 8.34 3.69
CA ALA A 57 -0.57 8.74 2.52
C ALA A 57 -0.72 7.59 1.52
N ASN A 58 -1.84 7.58 0.78
CA ASN A 58 -1.95 6.80 -0.44
C ASN A 58 -1.32 7.57 -1.60
N ILE A 59 -0.44 6.91 -2.35
CA ILE A 59 0.17 7.38 -3.59
C ILE A 59 0.20 6.22 -4.60
N TRP A 60 -1.02 5.79 -5.02
CA TRP A 60 -1.19 4.62 -5.86
C TRP A 60 -0.30 4.66 -7.11
N TYR A 61 -0.12 5.83 -7.69
CA TYR A 61 0.60 6.06 -8.94
C TYR A 61 2.14 6.11 -8.81
N GLY A 62 2.71 5.81 -7.65
CA GLY A 62 4.16 5.94 -7.40
C GLY A 62 5.04 5.24 -8.43
N ALA A 63 4.69 4.00 -8.83
CA ALA A 63 5.39 3.26 -9.88
C ALA A 63 5.26 3.92 -11.26
N TYR A 64 4.07 4.41 -11.59
CA TYR A 64 3.74 5.05 -12.86
C TYR A 64 4.43 6.40 -13.03
N LEU A 65 4.38 7.24 -12.01
CA LEU A 65 5.08 8.53 -11.99
C LEU A 65 6.60 8.35 -12.12
N SER A 66 7.12 7.23 -11.66
CA SER A 66 8.56 6.91 -11.67
C SER A 66 9.01 6.15 -12.92
N ASP A 67 8.11 5.87 -13.87
CA ASP A 67 8.50 5.27 -15.14
C ASP A 67 9.59 6.13 -15.82
N ALA A 68 10.70 5.50 -16.21
CA ALA A 68 11.82 6.18 -16.84
C ALA A 68 11.44 6.82 -18.19
N ALA A 69 10.40 6.30 -18.83
CA ALA A 69 9.87 6.85 -20.08
C ALA A 69 9.03 8.12 -19.88
N LEU A 70 8.65 8.47 -18.64
CA LEU A 70 7.85 9.64 -18.32
C LEU A 70 8.74 10.86 -18.05
N PRO A 71 8.81 11.87 -18.93
CA PRO A 71 9.63 13.04 -18.73
C PRO A 71 9.26 13.79 -17.45
N GLY A 72 10.26 14.05 -16.60
CA GLY A 72 10.08 14.79 -15.35
C GLY A 72 9.43 14.01 -14.20
N GLY A 73 8.94 12.78 -14.45
CA GLY A 73 8.19 12.00 -13.46
C GLY A 73 9.02 11.67 -12.22
N ARG A 74 10.22 11.11 -12.40
CA ARG A 74 11.14 10.81 -11.28
C ARG A 74 11.53 12.05 -10.48
N ALA A 75 11.79 13.17 -11.15
CA ALA A 75 12.12 14.42 -10.48
C ALA A 75 10.95 14.94 -9.66
N ARG A 76 9.71 14.84 -10.18
CA ARG A 76 8.50 15.15 -9.42
C ARG A 76 8.36 14.24 -8.20
N LEU A 77 8.52 12.90 -8.36
CA LEU A 77 8.41 11.98 -7.22
C LEU A 77 9.37 12.36 -6.10
N VAL A 78 10.64 12.67 -6.42
CA VAL A 78 11.63 13.10 -5.41
C VAL A 78 11.13 14.32 -4.62
N ARG A 79 10.61 15.35 -5.29
CA ARG A 79 10.05 16.52 -4.63
C ARG A 79 8.80 16.20 -3.79
N GLU A 80 7.93 15.30 -4.28
CA GLU A 80 6.75 14.85 -3.53
C GLU A 80 7.14 14.13 -2.24
N LEU A 81 8.11 13.24 -2.30
CA LEU A 81 8.62 12.52 -1.12
C LEU A 81 9.28 13.49 -0.12
N ASP A 82 10.02 14.51 -0.59
CA ASP A 82 10.62 15.53 0.27
C ASP A 82 9.54 16.35 0.99
N ARG A 83 8.45 16.71 0.29
CA ARG A 83 7.30 17.43 0.89
C ARG A 83 6.59 16.57 1.94
N LEU A 84 6.30 15.33 1.62
CA LEU A 84 5.67 14.39 2.54
C LEU A 84 6.53 14.17 3.79
N GLN A 85 7.85 13.99 3.62
CA GLN A 85 8.77 13.88 4.74
C GLN A 85 8.76 15.16 5.64
N LYS A 86 8.70 16.34 5.03
CA LYS A 86 8.67 17.62 5.76
C LYS A 86 7.46 17.76 6.68
N ILE A 87 6.32 17.17 6.32
CA ILE A 87 5.10 17.15 7.15
C ILE A 87 5.00 15.89 8.02
N GLY A 88 6.09 15.11 8.13
CA GLY A 88 6.19 13.94 9.00
C GLY A 88 5.61 12.65 8.45
N VAL A 89 5.14 12.62 7.21
CA VAL A 89 4.67 11.40 6.55
C VAL A 89 5.86 10.48 6.30
N ASN A 90 5.79 9.28 6.86
CA ASN A 90 6.84 8.26 6.77
C ASN A 90 6.33 6.89 6.32
N ASN A 91 5.05 6.80 5.97
CA ASN A 91 4.42 5.60 5.42
C ASN A 91 3.63 5.95 4.16
N LEU A 92 3.78 5.15 3.11
CA LEU A 92 3.07 5.31 1.85
C LEU A 92 2.44 4.00 1.41
N ARG A 93 1.18 4.05 0.99
CA ARG A 93 0.50 2.92 0.38
C ARG A 93 0.53 3.05 -1.14
N LEU A 94 1.00 2.01 -1.83
CA LEU A 94 1.41 2.01 -3.24
C LEU A 94 0.76 0.86 -3.99
N LEU A 95 0.31 1.11 -5.23
CA LEU A 95 -0.09 0.06 -6.16
C LEU A 95 1.17 -0.66 -6.68
N ALA A 96 1.37 -1.89 -6.21
CA ALA A 96 2.48 -2.74 -6.63
C ALA A 96 2.04 -3.89 -7.54
N GLY A 97 0.73 -4.06 -7.76
CA GLY A 97 0.15 -5.02 -8.70
C GLY A 97 -1.09 -4.45 -9.37
N SER A 98 -1.15 -4.57 -10.69
CA SER A 98 -2.26 -4.11 -11.53
C SER A 98 -2.28 -4.88 -12.83
N GLU A 99 -3.45 -5.07 -13.41
CA GLU A 99 -3.67 -5.87 -14.60
C GLU A 99 -4.13 -4.96 -15.77
N THR A 100 -3.53 -5.14 -16.95
CA THR A 100 -4.03 -4.47 -18.15
C THR A 100 -5.41 -5.01 -18.46
N SER A 101 -6.40 -4.12 -18.54
CA SER A 101 -7.80 -4.47 -18.70
C SER A 101 -8.49 -3.64 -19.77
N PRO A 102 -9.51 -4.18 -20.48
CA PRO A 102 -10.30 -3.44 -21.45
C PRO A 102 -11.40 -2.58 -20.80
N LEU A 103 -11.50 -2.56 -19.47
CA LEU A 103 -12.51 -1.79 -18.73
C LEU A 103 -12.32 -0.29 -18.92
N ALA A 104 -13.42 0.46 -19.06
CA ALA A 104 -13.37 1.88 -19.38
C ALA A 104 -12.71 2.74 -18.30
N GLY A 105 -12.92 2.38 -17.03
CA GLY A 105 -12.35 3.07 -15.87
C GLY A 105 -10.95 2.60 -15.47
N ALA A 106 -10.39 1.59 -16.16
CA ALA A 106 -9.08 1.05 -15.79
C ALA A 106 -7.94 1.98 -16.22
N ILE A 107 -6.85 1.94 -15.43
CA ILE A 107 -5.59 2.55 -15.85
C ILE A 107 -5.14 1.96 -17.20
N PRO A 108 -4.59 2.78 -18.11
CA PRO A 108 -4.34 2.35 -19.48
C PRO A 108 -3.23 1.31 -19.61
N ARG A 109 -2.45 1.08 -18.55
CA ARG A 109 -1.27 0.22 -18.55
C ARG A 109 -1.12 -0.48 -17.21
N GLY A 110 -1.28 -1.80 -17.17
CA GLY A 110 -1.07 -2.62 -15.98
C GLY A 110 0.37 -3.13 -15.87
N ILE A 111 0.81 -3.43 -14.65
CA ILE A 111 2.09 -4.11 -14.40
C ILE A 111 2.06 -5.53 -14.98
N THR A 112 0.95 -6.24 -14.83
CA THR A 112 0.70 -7.53 -15.50
C THR A 112 -0.07 -7.27 -16.78
N ARG A 113 0.57 -7.44 -17.94
CA ARG A 113 -0.02 -7.16 -19.26
C ARG A 113 -0.88 -8.32 -19.76
N ALA A 114 -0.45 -9.53 -19.46
CA ALA A 114 -1.10 -10.80 -19.75
C ALA A 114 -0.54 -11.88 -18.79
N PRO A 115 -1.09 -13.10 -18.76
CA PRO A 115 -0.54 -14.20 -17.97
C PRO A 115 0.98 -14.33 -18.18
N HIS A 116 1.74 -14.20 -17.07
CA HIS A 116 3.22 -14.24 -17.02
C HIS A 116 3.96 -13.16 -17.83
N ASP A 117 3.25 -12.18 -18.39
CA ASP A 117 3.85 -11.04 -19.10
C ASP A 117 3.77 -9.77 -18.24
N TYR A 118 4.92 -9.27 -17.82
CA TYR A 118 5.04 -8.18 -16.86
C TYR A 118 5.74 -6.96 -17.47
N ASP A 119 5.26 -5.77 -17.14
CA ASP A 119 5.84 -4.51 -17.57
C ASP A 119 7.06 -4.14 -16.72
N GLU A 120 8.25 -4.49 -17.20
CA GLU A 120 9.50 -4.23 -16.48
C GLU A 120 9.82 -2.72 -16.37
N ALA A 121 9.24 -1.85 -17.21
CA ALA A 121 9.41 -0.40 -17.06
C ALA A 121 8.64 0.13 -15.87
N LEU A 122 7.39 -0.31 -15.66
CA LEU A 122 6.62 0.03 -14.46
C LEU A 122 7.22 -0.58 -13.19
N LEU A 123 7.70 -1.83 -13.27
CA LEU A 123 8.43 -2.43 -12.16
C LEU A 123 9.74 -1.67 -11.85
N GLY A 124 10.44 -1.16 -12.87
CA GLY A 124 11.58 -0.26 -12.69
C GLY A 124 11.21 1.10 -12.08
N GLY A 125 9.99 1.57 -12.35
CA GLY A 125 9.40 2.72 -11.66
C GLY A 125 9.15 2.46 -10.18
N LEU A 126 8.61 1.29 -9.83
CA LEU A 126 8.44 0.87 -8.44
C LEU A 126 9.79 0.73 -7.72
N ASP A 127 10.80 0.15 -8.39
CA ASP A 127 12.18 0.09 -7.87
C ASP A 127 12.70 1.47 -7.48
N PHE A 128 12.52 2.46 -8.37
CA PHE A 128 12.96 3.82 -8.13
C PHE A 128 12.20 4.46 -6.96
N CYS A 129 10.88 4.30 -6.92
CA CYS A 129 10.04 4.82 -5.85
C CYS A 129 10.50 4.28 -4.48
N LEU A 130 10.65 2.97 -4.33
CA LEU A 130 11.10 2.34 -3.09
C LEU A 130 12.53 2.74 -2.71
N ALA A 131 13.43 2.89 -3.67
CA ALA A 131 14.79 3.35 -3.39
C ALA A 131 14.82 4.79 -2.87
N GLU A 132 13.96 5.68 -3.41
CA GLU A 132 13.83 7.07 -2.94
C GLU A 132 13.13 7.14 -1.57
N MET A 133 12.15 6.29 -1.30
CA MET A 133 11.52 6.14 0.02
C MET A 133 12.55 5.67 1.07
N ALA A 134 13.38 4.69 0.74
CA ALA A 134 14.44 4.19 1.63
C ALA A 134 15.41 5.30 2.08
N LYS A 135 15.81 6.21 1.18
CA LYS A 135 16.68 7.36 1.50
C LYS A 135 16.05 8.31 2.55
N ARG A 136 14.72 8.32 2.64
CA ARG A 136 13.93 9.17 3.55
C ARG A 136 13.42 8.43 4.79
N ASN A 137 13.85 7.19 5.01
CA ASN A 137 13.33 6.31 6.06
C ASN A 137 11.80 6.10 6.01
N MET A 138 11.22 6.20 4.83
CA MET A 138 9.80 5.91 4.61
C MET A 138 9.58 4.40 4.48
N ARG A 139 8.36 3.97 4.79
CA ARG A 139 7.90 2.57 4.68
C ARG A 139 6.76 2.47 3.67
N GLY A 140 6.73 1.38 2.91
CA GLY A 140 5.70 1.11 1.90
C GLY A 140 4.75 0.00 2.32
N ILE A 141 3.46 0.22 2.14
CA ILE A 141 2.43 -0.80 2.08
C ILE A 141 2.20 -1.05 0.60
N LEU A 142 2.43 -2.28 0.14
CA LEU A 142 2.39 -2.63 -1.28
C LEU A 142 1.19 -3.52 -1.56
N PHE A 143 0.11 -2.97 -2.16
CA PHE A 143 -1.02 -3.80 -2.55
C PHE A 143 -0.78 -4.47 -3.90
N LEU A 144 -1.02 -5.80 -3.91
CA LEU A 144 -0.56 -6.73 -4.94
C LEU A 144 -1.57 -6.97 -6.06
N SER A 145 -2.80 -6.54 -5.89
CA SER A 145 -3.88 -6.51 -6.88
C SER A 145 -5.02 -5.63 -6.34
N ASN A 146 -6.17 -5.64 -7.00
CA ASN A 146 -7.33 -4.85 -6.64
C ASN A 146 -8.61 -5.68 -6.81
N TYR A 147 -9.62 -5.42 -6.01
CA TYR A 147 -10.96 -5.93 -6.27
C TYR A 147 -11.69 -5.11 -7.34
N TRP A 148 -11.41 -3.79 -7.38
CA TRP A 148 -12.09 -2.82 -8.23
C TRP A 148 -11.44 -2.68 -9.62
N GLN A 149 -12.26 -2.26 -10.57
CA GLN A 149 -11.95 -2.20 -12.00
C GLN A 149 -10.81 -1.26 -12.37
N TRP A 150 -10.55 -0.23 -11.56
CA TRP A 150 -9.66 0.87 -11.95
C TRP A 150 -8.19 0.48 -12.15
N SER A 151 -7.75 -0.65 -11.63
CA SER A 151 -6.40 -1.16 -11.89
C SER A 151 -6.38 -2.56 -12.49
N GLY A 152 -7.47 -3.00 -13.12
CA GLY A 152 -7.61 -4.28 -13.80
C GLY A 152 -8.38 -5.32 -12.99
N SER A 153 -7.99 -5.56 -11.75
CA SER A 153 -8.69 -6.35 -10.74
C SER A 153 -8.63 -7.88 -10.84
N PHE A 154 -9.14 -8.53 -9.82
CA PHE A 154 -9.38 -9.97 -9.81
C PHE A 154 -10.25 -10.45 -10.96
N ALA A 155 -11.18 -9.61 -11.45
CA ALA A 155 -11.98 -9.90 -12.62
C ALA A 155 -11.13 -10.15 -13.88
N GLN A 156 -9.98 -9.46 -14.01
CA GLN A 156 -9.10 -9.66 -15.15
C GLN A 156 -8.42 -11.03 -15.11
N TYR A 157 -8.01 -11.51 -13.94
CA TYR A 157 -7.49 -12.89 -13.79
C TYR A 157 -8.54 -13.94 -14.17
N VAL A 158 -9.80 -13.76 -13.72
CA VAL A 158 -10.92 -14.64 -14.11
C VAL A 158 -11.10 -14.62 -15.62
N SER A 159 -11.15 -13.43 -16.24
CA SER A 159 -11.32 -13.28 -17.69
C SER A 159 -10.19 -13.94 -18.49
N TRP A 160 -8.95 -13.83 -18.07
CA TRP A 160 -7.81 -14.48 -18.73
C TRP A 160 -7.94 -16.01 -18.76
N ILE A 161 -8.52 -16.60 -17.72
CA ILE A 161 -8.67 -18.06 -17.61
C ILE A 161 -9.92 -18.57 -18.32
N THR A 162 -11.04 -17.85 -18.18
CA THR A 162 -12.33 -18.31 -18.70
C THR A 162 -12.61 -17.85 -20.12
N GLY A 163 -11.95 -16.79 -20.58
CA GLY A 163 -12.27 -16.11 -21.84
C GLY A 163 -13.54 -15.27 -21.79
N GLU A 164 -14.21 -15.21 -20.64
CA GLU A 164 -15.44 -14.45 -20.48
C GLU A 164 -15.17 -12.94 -20.42
N LYS A 165 -16.12 -12.16 -20.97
CA LYS A 165 -16.07 -10.70 -20.92
C LYS A 165 -16.42 -10.22 -19.52
N ILE A 166 -15.61 -9.32 -18.98
CA ILE A 166 -15.86 -8.69 -17.68
C ILE A 166 -17.05 -7.72 -17.82
N PRO A 167 -18.04 -7.75 -16.91
CA PRO A 167 -19.02 -6.67 -16.80
C PRO A 167 -18.31 -5.34 -16.52
N ASP A 168 -18.60 -4.30 -17.32
CA ASP A 168 -17.92 -3.01 -17.21
C ASP A 168 -18.81 -1.98 -16.51
N PRO A 169 -18.57 -1.67 -15.23
CA PRO A 169 -19.43 -0.79 -14.44
C PRO A 169 -19.36 0.67 -14.88
N ASP A 170 -18.30 1.08 -15.59
CA ASP A 170 -18.10 2.44 -16.06
C ASP A 170 -18.73 2.69 -17.45
N ARG A 171 -19.44 1.69 -17.99
CA ARG A 171 -20.20 1.79 -19.26
C ARG A 171 -21.71 1.64 -19.06
N PRO A 172 -22.38 2.58 -18.41
CA PRO A 172 -23.78 2.44 -18.01
C PRO A 172 -24.79 2.32 -19.17
N LYS A 173 -24.39 2.62 -20.41
CA LYS A 173 -25.24 2.50 -21.62
C LYS A 173 -25.25 1.11 -22.23
N ILE A 174 -24.39 0.21 -21.77
CA ILE A 174 -24.40 -1.20 -22.14
C ILE A 174 -25.06 -1.89 -20.96
N ALA A 175 -26.05 -2.74 -21.21
CA ALA A 175 -26.87 -3.42 -20.19
C ALA A 175 -26.09 -4.22 -19.11
N ALA A 176 -24.77 -4.21 -19.17
CA ALA A 176 -23.83 -4.81 -18.25
C ALA A 176 -23.09 -3.79 -17.37
N GLY A 177 -23.41 -2.50 -17.41
CA GLY A 177 -22.82 -1.45 -16.56
C GLY A 177 -23.33 -1.51 -15.13
N ASP A 178 -23.39 -2.70 -14.58
CA ASP A 178 -23.91 -2.98 -13.25
C ASP A 178 -22.72 -3.31 -12.32
N TRP A 179 -22.55 -2.50 -11.30
CA TRP A 179 -21.56 -2.71 -10.25
C TRP A 179 -21.73 -4.06 -9.58
N HIS A 180 -22.98 -4.48 -9.38
CA HIS A 180 -23.26 -5.77 -8.77
C HIS A 180 -22.74 -6.92 -9.62
N ALA A 181 -23.05 -6.93 -10.93
CA ALA A 181 -22.52 -7.95 -11.85
C ALA A 181 -20.99 -7.95 -11.90
N PHE A 182 -20.35 -6.78 -11.86
CA PHE A 182 -18.88 -6.69 -11.78
C PHE A 182 -18.35 -7.31 -10.49
N MET A 183 -18.94 -6.98 -9.33
CA MET A 183 -18.51 -7.52 -8.03
C MET A 183 -18.64 -9.03 -7.97
N GLU A 184 -19.77 -9.58 -8.42
CA GLU A 184 -20.00 -11.03 -8.46
C GLU A 184 -18.99 -11.73 -9.40
N PHE A 185 -18.70 -11.12 -10.56
CA PHE A 185 -17.70 -11.63 -11.49
C PHE A 185 -16.29 -11.62 -10.87
N SER A 186 -15.91 -10.52 -10.21
CA SER A 186 -14.62 -10.36 -9.54
C SER A 186 -14.44 -11.41 -8.42
N ALA A 187 -15.49 -11.65 -7.64
CA ALA A 187 -15.47 -12.63 -6.55
C ALA A 187 -15.31 -14.09 -7.02
N ARG A 188 -15.58 -14.40 -8.30
CA ARG A 188 -15.31 -15.73 -8.89
C ARG A 188 -13.81 -16.06 -8.84
N PHE A 189 -12.96 -15.09 -8.70
CA PHE A 189 -11.52 -15.27 -8.54
C PHE A 189 -11.20 -16.28 -7.44
N TYR A 190 -11.82 -16.19 -6.28
CA TYR A 190 -11.54 -17.09 -5.14
C TYR A 190 -11.85 -18.57 -5.43
N LYS A 191 -12.75 -18.83 -6.37
CA LYS A 191 -13.15 -20.17 -6.81
C LYS A 191 -12.49 -20.63 -8.11
N THR A 192 -11.59 -19.84 -8.67
CA THR A 192 -10.90 -20.16 -9.95
C THR A 192 -9.43 -20.46 -9.68
N PRO A 193 -9.04 -21.73 -9.43
CA PRO A 193 -7.68 -22.07 -9.01
C PRO A 193 -6.59 -21.59 -9.97
N ALA A 194 -6.85 -21.65 -11.30
CA ALA A 194 -5.89 -21.17 -12.28
C ALA A 194 -5.69 -19.66 -12.25
N ALA A 195 -6.73 -18.87 -11.92
CA ALA A 195 -6.62 -17.43 -11.73
C ALA A 195 -5.81 -17.10 -10.45
N ASN A 196 -6.07 -17.84 -9.36
CA ASN A 196 -5.28 -17.75 -8.15
C ASN A 196 -3.79 -18.05 -8.40
N GLN A 197 -3.49 -19.09 -9.21
CA GLN A 197 -2.11 -19.45 -9.52
C GLN A 197 -1.39 -18.33 -10.28
N LEU A 198 -2.03 -17.70 -11.27
CA LEU A 198 -1.45 -16.55 -11.98
C LEU A 198 -1.13 -15.39 -11.03
N TYR A 199 -2.03 -15.09 -10.08
CA TYR A 199 -1.79 -14.09 -9.05
C TYR A 199 -0.62 -14.48 -8.14
N LEU A 200 -0.55 -15.72 -7.66
CA LEU A 200 0.54 -16.21 -6.81
C LEU A 200 1.91 -16.22 -7.53
N ASP A 201 1.91 -16.45 -8.84
CA ASP A 201 3.12 -16.36 -9.67
C ASP A 201 3.64 -14.91 -9.71
N TYR A 202 2.73 -13.94 -9.85
CA TYR A 202 3.09 -12.52 -9.72
C TYR A 202 3.60 -12.17 -8.32
N VAL A 203 2.91 -12.62 -7.28
CA VAL A 203 3.33 -12.43 -5.88
C VAL A 203 4.75 -12.97 -5.66
N SER A 204 5.04 -14.17 -6.14
CA SER A 204 6.40 -14.74 -6.06
C SER A 204 7.44 -13.90 -6.80
N LYS A 205 7.08 -13.40 -7.98
CA LYS A 205 7.97 -12.55 -8.78
C LYS A 205 8.31 -11.25 -8.04
N ILE A 206 7.31 -10.58 -7.48
CA ILE A 206 7.54 -9.28 -6.83
C ILE A 206 8.30 -9.42 -5.51
N ILE A 207 8.00 -10.40 -4.69
CA ILE A 207 8.71 -10.65 -3.43
C ILE A 207 10.20 -10.92 -3.68
N ARG A 208 10.52 -11.67 -4.74
CA ARG A 208 11.89 -12.04 -5.10
C ARG A 208 12.58 -11.02 -6.00
N ARG A 209 11.88 -9.94 -6.40
CA ARG A 209 12.45 -8.92 -7.26
C ARG A 209 13.68 -8.30 -6.62
N LYS A 210 14.77 -8.21 -7.40
CA LYS A 210 15.93 -7.40 -7.05
C LYS A 210 15.72 -5.99 -7.58
N ASN A 211 15.64 -5.02 -6.69
CA ASN A 211 15.50 -3.61 -7.03
C ASN A 211 16.67 -3.17 -7.93
N SER A 212 16.34 -2.67 -9.11
CA SER A 212 17.32 -2.27 -10.14
C SER A 212 18.10 -1.00 -9.78
N VAL A 213 17.65 -0.24 -8.76
CA VAL A 213 18.28 1.03 -8.35
C VAL A 213 19.24 0.83 -7.17
N ASN A 214 18.79 0.12 -6.11
CA ASN A 214 19.57 -0.06 -4.88
C ASN A 214 20.16 -1.48 -4.72
N GLY A 215 19.78 -2.41 -5.59
CA GLY A 215 20.28 -3.78 -5.61
C GLY A 215 19.73 -4.70 -4.51
N ARG A 216 18.79 -4.24 -3.67
CA ARG A 216 18.17 -5.06 -2.62
C ARG A 216 17.09 -5.96 -3.20
N VAL A 217 16.95 -7.16 -2.67
CA VAL A 217 15.78 -7.99 -2.96
C VAL A 217 14.61 -7.44 -2.12
N TYR A 218 13.41 -7.35 -2.69
CA TYR A 218 12.26 -6.73 -2.02
C TYR A 218 11.96 -7.34 -0.65
N ARG A 219 11.95 -8.68 -0.53
CA ARG A 219 11.78 -9.36 0.76
C ARG A 219 12.86 -9.03 1.80
N ASP A 220 13.89 -8.32 1.39
CA ASP A 220 15.05 -7.95 2.21
C ASP A 220 15.17 -6.43 2.37
N ASP A 221 14.20 -5.66 1.86
CA ASP A 221 14.24 -4.20 1.89
C ASP A 221 13.34 -3.64 2.98
N PRO A 222 13.90 -3.12 4.09
CA PRO A 222 13.09 -2.55 5.17
C PRO A 222 12.33 -1.27 4.77
N ALA A 223 12.50 -0.75 3.55
CA ALA A 223 11.62 0.28 3.02
C ALA A 223 10.21 -0.26 2.69
N ILE A 224 10.04 -1.57 2.59
CA ILE A 224 8.73 -2.21 2.54
C ILE A 224 8.31 -2.54 3.97
N MET A 225 7.09 -2.23 4.34
CA MET A 225 6.48 -2.60 5.61
C MET A 225 5.62 -3.84 5.45
N THR A 226 4.81 -3.85 4.40
CA THR A 226 3.70 -4.81 4.27
C THR A 226 3.48 -5.24 2.83
N TRP A 227 3.18 -6.51 2.66
CA TRP A 227 2.50 -7.06 1.50
C TRP A 227 1.00 -7.06 1.78
N GLU A 228 0.26 -6.28 1.04
CA GLU A 228 -1.19 -6.25 1.12
C GLU A 228 -1.78 -7.12 0.02
N LEU A 229 -2.68 -8.05 0.39
CA LEU A 229 -3.20 -9.04 -0.56
C LEU A 229 -3.87 -8.38 -1.76
N ALA A 230 -4.72 -7.39 -1.54
CA ALA A 230 -5.33 -6.59 -2.60
C ALA A 230 -6.00 -5.36 -2.01
N ASN A 231 -6.25 -4.35 -2.85
CA ASN A 231 -7.15 -3.27 -2.47
C ASN A 231 -8.59 -3.78 -2.38
N GLU A 232 -9.18 -3.65 -1.20
CA GLU A 232 -10.59 -3.92 -0.87
C GLU A 232 -11.15 -5.30 -1.31
N PRO A 233 -10.45 -6.42 -1.06
CA PRO A 233 -10.98 -7.74 -1.40
C PRO A 233 -12.23 -8.02 -0.57
N ARG A 234 -13.28 -8.53 -1.22
CA ARG A 234 -14.57 -8.85 -0.57
C ARG A 234 -15.18 -10.12 -1.13
N PRO A 235 -15.97 -10.86 -0.32
CA PRO A 235 -16.68 -12.05 -0.79
C PRO A 235 -17.84 -11.68 -1.72
N ALA A 236 -18.32 -12.66 -2.49
CA ALA A 236 -19.53 -12.52 -3.28
C ALA A 236 -20.76 -12.22 -2.39
N ALA A 237 -21.60 -11.26 -2.80
CA ALA A 237 -22.80 -10.88 -2.05
C ALA A 237 -23.97 -11.84 -2.28
N ASP A 238 -24.15 -12.32 -3.53
CA ASP A 238 -25.23 -13.24 -3.89
C ASP A 238 -25.03 -14.67 -3.35
N HIS A 239 -23.81 -14.98 -2.94
CA HIS A 239 -23.40 -16.30 -2.51
C HIS A 239 -22.76 -16.30 -1.11
N PRO A 240 -23.52 -16.00 -0.04
CA PRO A 240 -22.96 -15.95 1.32
C PRO A 240 -22.32 -17.28 1.77
N ALA A 241 -22.73 -18.41 1.17
CA ALA A 241 -22.11 -19.71 1.39
C ALA A 241 -20.64 -19.76 0.91
N ASP A 242 -20.18 -18.80 0.08
CA ASP A 242 -18.83 -18.71 -0.39
C ASP A 242 -17.89 -17.91 0.55
N VAL A 243 -18.42 -17.34 1.62
CA VAL A 243 -17.59 -16.63 2.64
C VAL A 243 -16.44 -17.51 3.15
N PRO A 244 -16.62 -18.82 3.45
CA PRO A 244 -15.51 -19.69 3.82
C PRO A 244 -14.43 -19.76 2.74
N VAL A 245 -14.79 -19.81 1.46
CA VAL A 245 -13.83 -19.86 0.33
C VAL A 245 -12.99 -18.57 0.27
N PHE A 246 -13.61 -17.42 0.49
CA PHE A 246 -12.90 -16.15 0.63
C PHE A 246 -11.94 -16.16 1.83
N CYS A 247 -12.40 -16.61 3.00
CA CYS A 247 -11.55 -16.71 4.19
C CYS A 247 -10.38 -17.69 3.99
N ASP A 248 -10.60 -18.81 3.32
CA ASP A 248 -9.57 -19.79 2.99
C ASP A 248 -8.54 -19.20 2.03
N TRP A 249 -8.98 -18.41 1.04
CA TRP A 249 -8.09 -17.69 0.13
C TRP A 249 -7.21 -16.67 0.89
N VAL A 250 -7.78 -15.91 1.81
CA VAL A 250 -7.02 -14.96 2.65
C VAL A 250 -5.93 -15.70 3.43
N ASP A 251 -6.30 -16.77 4.13
CA ASP A 251 -5.37 -17.56 4.94
C ASP A 251 -4.26 -18.21 4.09
N ALA A 252 -4.64 -18.86 3.00
CA ALA A 252 -3.71 -19.55 2.11
C ALA A 252 -2.72 -18.57 1.44
N THR A 253 -3.21 -17.42 0.98
CA THR A 253 -2.38 -16.40 0.34
C THR A 253 -1.41 -15.75 1.32
N ALA A 254 -1.88 -15.41 2.52
CA ALA A 254 -1.01 -14.84 3.55
C ALA A 254 0.08 -15.82 3.98
N LYS A 255 -0.25 -17.09 4.18
CA LYS A 255 0.74 -18.15 4.45
C LYS A 255 1.75 -18.33 3.32
N PHE A 256 1.28 -18.26 2.06
CA PHE A 256 2.17 -18.32 0.89
C PHE A 256 3.18 -17.19 0.86
N ILE A 257 2.76 -15.97 1.21
CA ILE A 257 3.64 -14.80 1.30
C ILE A 257 4.67 -15.00 2.42
N HIS A 258 4.26 -15.34 3.63
CA HIS A 258 5.16 -15.57 4.76
C HIS A 258 6.17 -16.71 4.51
N ALA A 259 5.79 -17.74 3.74
CA ALA A 259 6.71 -18.81 3.37
C ALA A 259 7.86 -18.32 2.48
N GLN A 260 7.69 -17.21 1.76
CA GLN A 260 8.70 -16.62 0.88
C GLN A 260 9.39 -15.42 1.50
N ASP A 261 8.73 -14.75 2.43
CA ASP A 261 9.19 -13.53 3.07
C ASP A 261 8.83 -13.52 4.56
N PRO A 262 9.78 -13.89 5.43
CA PRO A 262 9.58 -13.90 6.88
C PRO A 262 9.79 -12.52 7.53
N ASN A 263 10.11 -11.48 6.77
CA ASN A 263 10.52 -10.19 7.30
C ASN A 263 9.38 -9.15 7.33
N HIS A 264 8.48 -9.19 6.33
CA HIS A 264 7.45 -8.18 6.15
C HIS A 264 6.10 -8.65 6.69
N LEU A 265 5.29 -7.67 7.08
CA LEU A 265 3.93 -7.90 7.52
C LEU A 265 3.02 -8.24 6.32
N VAL A 266 1.90 -8.89 6.62
CA VAL A 266 0.86 -9.21 5.65
C VAL A 266 -0.49 -8.70 6.17
N CYS A 267 -1.23 -7.96 5.34
CA CYS A 267 -2.61 -7.56 5.61
C CYS A 267 -3.52 -7.84 4.41
N THR A 268 -4.81 -7.74 4.64
CA THR A 268 -5.81 -8.02 3.61
C THR A 268 -6.01 -6.86 2.63
N GLY A 269 -5.92 -5.59 3.11
CA GLY A 269 -6.37 -4.40 2.41
C GLY A 269 -7.90 -4.23 2.45
N SER A 270 -8.55 -4.81 3.45
CA SER A 270 -10.01 -4.82 3.59
C SER A 270 -10.55 -3.43 3.92
N GLU A 271 -11.70 -3.10 3.33
CA GLU A 271 -12.52 -1.94 3.70
C GLU A 271 -13.15 -2.05 5.11
N GLY A 272 -12.99 -3.21 5.75
CA GLY A 272 -13.58 -3.49 7.05
C GLY A 272 -14.92 -4.22 6.95
N ILE A 273 -15.83 -3.92 7.88
CA ILE A 273 -17.16 -4.55 7.95
C ILE A 273 -17.95 -4.27 6.67
N HIS A 274 -17.86 -3.07 6.11
CA HIS A 274 -18.55 -2.73 4.86
C HIS A 274 -18.11 -3.63 3.69
N GLY A 275 -16.80 -3.89 3.55
CA GLY A 275 -16.26 -4.86 2.59
C GLY A 275 -16.51 -6.33 2.96
N SER A 276 -17.12 -6.59 4.11
CA SER A 276 -17.42 -7.92 4.64
C SER A 276 -18.93 -8.20 4.68
N LEU A 277 -19.67 -7.79 3.65
CA LEU A 277 -21.14 -7.93 3.53
C LEU A 277 -21.90 -7.23 4.66
N ASP A 278 -21.37 -6.14 5.20
CA ASP A 278 -21.88 -5.41 6.37
C ASP A 278 -22.06 -6.31 7.62
N LYS A 279 -21.18 -7.32 7.79
CA LYS A 279 -21.25 -8.33 8.85
C LYS A 279 -19.96 -8.41 9.65
N GLU A 280 -20.04 -8.16 10.96
CA GLU A 280 -18.89 -8.27 11.88
C GLU A 280 -18.29 -9.67 11.87
N GLU A 281 -19.14 -10.72 11.83
CA GLU A 281 -18.68 -12.10 11.85
C GLU A 281 -17.86 -12.47 10.60
N VAL A 282 -18.14 -11.87 9.44
CA VAL A 282 -17.38 -12.08 8.19
C VAL A 282 -16.03 -11.36 8.29
N PHE A 283 -16.03 -10.12 8.78
CA PHE A 283 -14.80 -9.37 9.03
C PHE A 283 -13.89 -10.11 10.02
N ILE A 284 -14.43 -10.59 11.14
CA ILE A 284 -13.67 -11.36 12.12
C ILE A 284 -13.15 -12.66 11.51
N ALA A 285 -13.98 -13.40 10.77
CA ALA A 285 -13.62 -14.68 10.18
C ALA A 285 -12.45 -14.57 9.20
N SER A 286 -12.44 -13.53 8.33
CA SER A 286 -11.39 -13.30 7.35
C SER A 286 -10.07 -12.82 7.97
N HIS A 287 -10.10 -12.22 9.18
CA HIS A 287 -8.91 -11.64 9.82
C HIS A 287 -8.39 -12.44 11.02
N LYS A 288 -9.09 -13.49 11.49
CA LYS A 288 -8.66 -14.27 12.66
C LYS A 288 -7.44 -15.15 12.42
N THR A 289 -7.10 -15.46 11.17
CA THR A 289 -5.91 -16.26 10.85
C THR A 289 -4.63 -15.59 11.38
N PRO A 290 -3.70 -16.36 11.99
CA PRO A 290 -2.43 -15.79 12.46
C PRO A 290 -1.53 -15.31 11.32
N ALA A 291 -1.82 -15.68 10.07
CA ALA A 291 -1.05 -15.24 8.91
C ALA A 291 -1.37 -13.79 8.47
N ILE A 292 -2.43 -13.18 8.96
CA ILE A 292 -2.70 -11.75 8.82
C ILE A 292 -2.17 -11.04 10.07
N ASP A 293 -1.20 -10.14 9.91
CA ASP A 293 -0.50 -9.48 11.01
C ASP A 293 -1.27 -8.30 11.58
N TYR A 294 -1.99 -7.57 10.76
CA TYR A 294 -2.83 -6.45 11.18
C TYR A 294 -4.07 -6.32 10.32
N VAL A 295 -5.03 -5.55 10.77
CA VAL A 295 -6.30 -5.34 10.08
C VAL A 295 -6.42 -3.91 9.58
N THR A 296 -7.24 -3.72 8.53
CA THR A 296 -7.46 -2.43 7.89
C THR A 296 -8.94 -2.06 7.91
N VAL A 297 -9.23 -0.77 7.84
CA VAL A 297 -10.55 -0.20 7.64
C VAL A 297 -10.44 1.00 6.71
N HIS A 298 -11.38 1.13 5.79
CA HIS A 298 -11.56 2.30 4.93
C HIS A 298 -12.81 3.06 5.35
N MET A 299 -12.89 4.36 5.01
CA MET A 299 -13.98 5.23 5.44
C MET A 299 -14.37 6.22 4.35
N TRP A 300 -15.51 5.98 3.72
CA TRP A 300 -15.96 6.70 2.55
C TRP A 300 -17.34 7.37 2.75
N LEU A 301 -17.37 8.53 3.45
CA LEU A 301 -18.59 9.24 3.80
C LEU A 301 -19.49 9.56 2.61
N LYS A 302 -18.89 9.90 1.47
CA LYS A 302 -19.61 10.21 0.23
C LYS A 302 -20.13 8.95 -0.45
N ASN A 303 -19.25 7.97 -0.66
CA ASN A 303 -19.58 6.73 -1.38
C ASN A 303 -20.70 5.93 -0.66
N TRP A 304 -20.70 5.98 0.67
CA TRP A 304 -21.71 5.31 1.49
C TRP A 304 -22.97 6.16 1.72
N GLY A 305 -23.05 7.37 1.13
CA GLY A 305 -24.21 8.25 1.25
C GLY A 305 -24.42 8.85 2.65
N TRP A 306 -23.38 8.82 3.51
CA TRP A 306 -23.48 9.39 4.86
C TRP A 306 -23.34 10.91 4.86
N LEU A 307 -22.65 11.48 3.88
CA LEU A 307 -22.55 12.90 3.65
C LEU A 307 -22.83 13.21 2.18
N LYS A 308 -23.83 14.03 1.90
CA LYS A 308 -24.17 14.41 0.52
C LYS A 308 -23.25 15.51 -0.01
N GLU A 309 -23.06 16.56 0.78
CA GLU A 309 -22.24 17.71 0.41
C GLU A 309 -21.15 17.96 1.47
N PRO A 310 -19.86 18.00 1.09
CA PRO A 310 -18.77 18.28 2.01
C PRO A 310 -18.77 19.76 2.41
N GLN A 311 -19.47 20.06 3.49
CA GLN A 311 -19.59 21.39 4.08
C GLN A 311 -19.83 21.26 5.58
N LEU A 312 -19.19 22.12 6.39
CA LEU A 312 -19.48 22.16 7.83
C LEU A 312 -20.94 22.54 8.07
N GLY A 313 -21.57 21.82 8.99
CA GLY A 313 -22.98 21.99 9.33
C GLY A 313 -23.56 20.74 9.98
N ALA A 314 -24.86 20.70 10.17
CA ALA A 314 -25.54 19.60 10.86
C ALA A 314 -25.31 18.23 10.18
N ASP A 315 -25.38 18.17 8.85
CA ASP A 315 -25.17 16.90 8.10
C ASP A 315 -23.72 16.41 8.25
N PHE A 316 -22.75 17.32 8.25
CA PHE A 316 -21.35 16.98 8.51
C PHE A 316 -21.15 16.41 9.91
N GLU A 317 -21.76 17.02 10.94
CA GLU A 317 -21.68 16.51 12.31
C GLU A 317 -22.27 15.11 12.45
N ILE A 318 -23.43 14.84 11.82
CA ILE A 318 -24.04 13.51 11.80
C ILE A 318 -23.10 12.49 11.11
N ALA A 319 -22.55 12.85 9.96
CA ALA A 319 -21.63 11.98 9.23
C ALA A 319 -20.33 11.72 10.00
N ALA A 320 -19.78 12.74 10.64
CA ALA A 320 -18.56 12.63 11.45
C ALA A 320 -18.75 11.75 12.70
N VAL A 321 -19.95 11.79 13.32
CA VAL A 321 -20.30 10.88 14.42
C VAL A 321 -20.36 9.44 13.92
N LYS A 322 -21.03 9.17 12.80
CA LYS A 322 -21.09 7.83 12.19
C LYS A 322 -19.70 7.30 11.85
N ALA A 323 -18.84 8.15 11.27
CA ALA A 323 -17.46 7.78 10.97
C ALA A 323 -16.68 7.39 12.23
N ARG A 324 -16.82 8.20 13.28
CA ARG A 324 -16.18 7.91 14.57
C ARG A 324 -16.64 6.58 15.15
N GLU A 325 -17.93 6.32 15.16
CA GLU A 325 -18.51 5.09 15.69
C GLU A 325 -18.07 3.86 14.89
N HIS A 326 -18.01 3.99 13.56
CA HIS A 326 -17.55 2.91 12.68
C HIS A 326 -16.08 2.56 12.93
N VAL A 327 -15.19 3.56 12.98
CA VAL A 327 -13.78 3.34 13.30
C VAL A 327 -13.61 2.77 14.71
N GLU A 328 -14.40 3.25 15.69
CA GLU A 328 -14.35 2.75 17.06
C GLU A 328 -14.81 1.30 17.18
N LEU A 329 -15.83 0.88 16.41
CA LEU A 329 -16.26 -0.51 16.34
C LEU A 329 -15.13 -1.42 15.85
N HIS A 330 -14.44 -1.03 14.76
CA HIS A 330 -13.29 -1.79 14.26
C HIS A 330 -12.13 -1.81 15.25
N ASN A 331 -11.86 -0.68 15.92
CA ASN A 331 -10.84 -0.59 16.96
C ASN A 331 -11.13 -1.52 18.15
N LYS A 332 -12.40 -1.62 18.54
CA LYS A 332 -12.84 -2.56 19.58
C LYS A 332 -12.66 -4.02 19.15
N ILE A 333 -13.11 -4.38 17.95
CA ILE A 333 -12.95 -5.74 17.40
C ILE A 333 -11.46 -6.11 17.31
N ALA A 334 -10.63 -5.22 16.76
CA ALA A 334 -9.19 -5.44 16.62
C ALA A 334 -8.50 -5.58 18.00
N THR A 335 -8.87 -4.73 18.97
CA THR A 335 -8.32 -4.76 20.34
C THR A 335 -8.77 -5.98 21.12
N ASP A 336 -10.09 -6.25 21.15
CA ASP A 336 -10.66 -7.19 22.11
C ASP A 336 -10.76 -8.62 21.57
N ILE A 337 -10.95 -8.76 20.25
CA ILE A 337 -11.19 -10.07 19.61
C ILE A 337 -9.98 -10.53 18.83
N LEU A 338 -9.50 -9.73 17.86
CA LEU A 338 -8.44 -10.15 16.95
C LEU A 338 -7.04 -10.02 17.56
N LYS A 339 -6.85 -9.12 18.55
CA LYS A 339 -5.56 -8.83 19.20
C LYS A 339 -4.48 -8.41 18.19
N LYS A 340 -4.87 -7.63 17.18
CA LYS A 340 -4.02 -7.16 16.09
C LYS A 340 -4.05 -5.65 15.96
N PRO A 341 -2.98 -5.01 15.49
CA PRO A 341 -3.03 -3.59 15.12
C PRO A 341 -4.13 -3.33 14.10
N LEU A 342 -4.64 -2.10 14.09
CA LEU A 342 -5.60 -1.59 13.10
C LEU A 342 -5.03 -0.36 12.42
N VAL A 343 -5.20 -0.27 11.11
CA VAL A 343 -4.88 0.91 10.30
C VAL A 343 -6.17 1.45 9.64
N LEU A 344 -6.46 2.74 9.82
CA LEU A 344 -7.41 3.46 8.98
C LEU A 344 -6.70 3.76 7.66
N GLU A 345 -6.80 2.82 6.70
CA GLU A 345 -5.89 2.75 5.56
C GLU A 345 -6.32 3.60 4.38
N GLU A 346 -7.63 3.88 4.28
CA GLU A 346 -8.18 4.85 3.36
C GLU A 346 -9.28 5.68 4.03
N PHE A 347 -9.22 6.97 3.84
CA PHE A 347 -10.30 7.91 4.09
C PHE A 347 -10.01 9.20 3.34
N GLY A 348 -11.04 9.83 2.85
CA GLY A 348 -10.94 11.06 2.08
C GLY A 348 -12.21 11.88 2.20
N LEU A 349 -12.11 13.13 1.85
CA LEU A 349 -13.29 14.00 1.69
C LEU A 349 -13.00 15.00 0.58
N PRO A 350 -13.94 15.24 -0.36
CA PRO A 350 -13.82 16.29 -1.36
C PRO A 350 -13.65 17.67 -0.73
N ARG A 351 -13.21 18.64 -1.54
CA ARG A 351 -13.21 20.06 -1.18
C ARG A 351 -14.62 20.55 -0.92
N ASP A 352 -14.73 21.64 -0.21
CA ASP A 352 -16.02 22.22 0.16
C ASP A 352 -16.94 22.35 -1.06
N ARG A 353 -18.17 21.85 -0.93
CA ARG A 353 -19.20 21.82 -1.98
C ARG A 353 -18.81 21.04 -3.24
N GLU A 354 -17.90 20.08 -3.11
CA GLU A 354 -17.35 19.28 -4.24
C GLU A 354 -16.78 20.12 -5.38
N ASN A 355 -16.23 21.27 -5.08
CA ASN A 355 -15.53 22.04 -6.09
C ASN A 355 -14.09 21.54 -6.22
N TYR A 356 -13.77 20.90 -7.33
CA TYR A 356 -12.48 20.24 -7.56
C TYR A 356 -11.32 21.18 -7.90
N SER A 357 -11.59 22.50 -8.03
CA SER A 357 -10.53 23.49 -8.26
C SER A 357 -9.54 23.49 -7.09
N PRO A 358 -8.22 23.48 -7.34
CA PRO A 358 -7.20 23.56 -6.30
C PRO A 358 -7.30 24.78 -5.39
N ASP A 359 -7.96 25.85 -5.85
CA ASP A 359 -8.15 27.09 -5.09
C ASP A 359 -9.38 27.06 -4.18
N SER A 360 -10.20 26.01 -4.27
CA SER A 360 -11.41 25.88 -3.43
C SER A 360 -11.05 25.54 -1.98
N PRO A 361 -11.83 26.03 -0.99
CA PRO A 361 -11.61 25.72 0.41
C PRO A 361 -11.64 24.22 0.72
N THR A 362 -10.93 23.83 1.77
CA THR A 362 -10.85 22.45 2.28
C THR A 362 -11.37 22.34 3.71
N THR A 363 -12.24 23.25 4.14
CA THR A 363 -12.63 23.45 5.54
C THR A 363 -13.25 22.20 6.15
N ALA A 364 -14.18 21.54 5.43
CA ALA A 364 -14.80 20.30 5.89
C ALA A 364 -13.81 19.13 5.90
N ARG A 365 -12.92 19.05 4.89
CA ARG A 365 -11.85 18.05 4.82
C ARG A 365 -10.88 18.19 5.98
N ASP A 366 -10.43 19.40 6.27
CA ASP A 366 -9.45 19.68 7.32
C ASP A 366 -9.99 19.28 8.68
N GLU A 367 -11.27 19.60 8.96
CA GLU A 367 -11.93 19.20 10.19
C GLU A 367 -12.15 17.68 10.27
N TYR A 368 -12.55 17.04 9.17
CA TYR A 368 -12.70 15.59 9.09
C TYR A 368 -11.38 14.88 9.35
N TYR A 369 -10.29 15.29 8.70
CA TYR A 369 -8.95 14.74 8.89
C TYR A 369 -8.47 14.90 10.33
N ARG A 370 -8.68 16.08 10.91
CA ARG A 370 -8.35 16.35 12.31
C ARG A 370 -9.03 15.34 13.24
N ARG A 371 -10.32 15.10 13.06
CA ARG A 371 -11.09 14.14 13.88
C ARG A 371 -10.60 12.70 13.70
N MET A 372 -10.30 12.28 12.49
CA MET A 372 -9.80 10.93 12.23
C MET A 372 -8.41 10.72 12.87
N PHE A 373 -7.51 11.68 12.70
CA PHE A 373 -6.18 11.59 13.32
C PHE A 373 -6.22 11.69 14.85
N GLU A 374 -7.18 12.40 15.41
CA GLU A 374 -7.38 12.43 16.87
C GLU A 374 -7.76 11.05 17.40
N GLN A 375 -8.64 10.31 16.73
CA GLN A 375 -8.97 8.94 17.13
C GLN A 375 -7.74 8.02 17.11
N VAL A 376 -6.88 8.14 16.08
CA VAL A 376 -5.61 7.40 16.01
C VAL A 376 -4.73 7.74 17.22
N ALA A 377 -4.55 9.02 17.51
CA ALA A 377 -3.70 9.46 18.62
C ALA A 377 -4.25 9.05 20.00
N GLU A 378 -5.56 9.12 20.20
CA GLU A 378 -6.23 8.68 21.44
C GLU A 378 -6.09 7.17 21.63
N SER A 379 -6.30 6.39 20.57
CA SER A 379 -6.16 4.93 20.59
C SER A 379 -4.72 4.51 20.85
N ALA A 380 -3.74 5.10 20.16
CA ALA A 380 -2.32 4.84 20.36
C ALA A 380 -1.89 5.14 21.80
N LYS A 381 -2.28 6.29 22.36
CA LYS A 381 -2.02 6.66 23.74
C LYS A 381 -2.64 5.68 24.77
N ALA A 382 -3.81 5.13 24.44
CA ALA A 382 -4.51 4.14 25.26
C ALA A 382 -3.98 2.70 25.08
N GLY A 383 -2.99 2.47 24.21
CA GLY A 383 -2.46 1.14 23.90
C GLY A 383 -3.45 0.24 23.16
N ARG A 384 -4.43 0.83 22.46
CA ARG A 384 -5.44 0.10 21.68
C ARG A 384 -4.96 -0.18 20.25
N ALA A 385 -5.78 -0.88 19.47
CA ALA A 385 -5.41 -1.42 18.16
C ALA A 385 -5.23 -0.36 17.06
N LEU A 386 -6.03 0.72 17.05
CA LEU A 386 -5.91 1.76 16.02
C LEU A 386 -4.64 2.58 16.25
N GLN A 387 -3.64 2.39 15.39
CA GLN A 387 -2.28 2.91 15.59
C GLN A 387 -1.77 3.75 14.43
N ALA A 388 -2.44 3.71 13.30
CA ALA A 388 -2.01 4.43 12.10
C ALA A 388 -3.18 4.82 11.21
N ALA A 389 -2.92 5.76 10.30
CA ALA A 389 -3.83 6.12 9.22
C ALA A 389 -3.07 6.50 7.95
N ASN A 390 -3.64 6.21 6.77
CA ASN A 390 -3.20 6.69 5.46
C ASN A 390 -4.34 7.43 4.80
N PHE A 391 -4.21 8.74 4.57
CA PHE A 391 -5.25 9.49 3.88
C PHE A 391 -5.28 9.18 2.38
N TRP A 392 -6.44 9.21 1.78
CA TRP A 392 -6.67 9.13 0.34
C TRP A 392 -6.97 10.52 -0.23
N ALA A 393 -6.17 11.06 -1.19
CA ALA A 393 -4.87 10.55 -1.53
C ALA A 393 -3.95 11.72 -1.88
N TRP A 394 -2.66 11.53 -1.81
CA TRP A 394 -1.70 12.55 -2.18
C TRP A 394 -1.74 12.83 -3.67
N ALA A 395 -1.79 14.09 -4.07
CA ALA A 395 -1.69 14.56 -5.45
C ALA A 395 -0.49 15.51 -5.65
N GLY A 396 -0.09 16.21 -4.58
CA GLY A 396 1.07 17.11 -4.61
C GLY A 396 1.03 18.13 -5.75
N GLU A 397 2.01 18.06 -6.65
CA GLU A 397 2.12 18.94 -7.83
C GLU A 397 1.17 18.57 -8.98
N GLY A 398 0.43 17.46 -8.88
CA GLY A 398 -0.55 17.06 -9.90
C GLY A 398 -1.66 18.08 -10.07
N ARG A 399 -2.18 18.21 -11.29
CA ARG A 399 -3.30 19.10 -11.63
C ARG A 399 -4.20 18.42 -12.63
N ALA A 400 -5.50 18.57 -12.48
CA ALA A 400 -6.50 17.93 -13.35
C ALA A 400 -6.46 18.40 -14.81
N ASP A 401 -5.98 19.60 -15.04
CA ASP A 401 -5.82 20.22 -16.36
C ASP A 401 -4.45 19.95 -17.01
N ALA A 402 -3.56 19.22 -16.32
CA ALA A 402 -2.27 18.86 -16.92
C ALA A 402 -2.45 17.96 -18.14
N PRO A 403 -1.56 18.05 -19.15
CA PRO A 403 -1.61 17.19 -20.32
C PRO A 403 -1.65 15.70 -19.93
N LYS A 404 -2.54 14.92 -20.52
CA LYS A 404 -2.63 13.48 -20.30
C LYS A 404 -1.26 12.83 -20.55
N ASN A 405 -0.93 11.81 -19.75
CA ASN A 405 0.35 11.09 -19.79
C ASN A 405 1.60 11.98 -19.55
N SER A 406 1.43 13.14 -18.94
CA SER A 406 2.53 13.95 -18.41
C SER A 406 2.75 13.66 -16.92
N ALA A 407 3.90 14.06 -16.40
CA ALA A 407 4.16 13.95 -14.97
C ALA A 407 3.12 14.71 -14.12
N GLY A 408 2.52 15.79 -14.67
CA GLY A 408 1.49 16.58 -13.99
C GLY A 408 0.12 15.90 -13.92
N SER A 409 -0.18 14.89 -14.74
CA SER A 409 -1.50 14.26 -14.83
C SER A 409 -1.79 13.21 -13.76
N PHE A 410 -0.81 12.82 -12.94
CA PHE A 410 -1.03 11.88 -11.85
C PHE A 410 -1.55 12.62 -10.61
N LEU A 411 -2.77 12.29 -10.21
CA LEU A 411 -3.47 12.80 -9.03
C LEU A 411 -3.73 11.66 -8.05
N GLY A 412 -4.28 12.02 -6.86
CA GLY A 412 -4.69 11.05 -5.86
C GLY A 412 -5.85 10.17 -6.32
N ASP A 413 -6.75 10.72 -7.13
CA ASP A 413 -7.93 10.02 -7.62
C ASP A 413 -7.57 9.11 -8.80
N PRO A 414 -8.03 7.84 -8.82
CA PRO A 414 -7.84 6.94 -9.96
C PRO A 414 -8.61 7.40 -11.19
N PRO A 415 -8.29 6.90 -12.41
CA PRO A 415 -8.87 7.41 -13.67
C PRO A 415 -10.38 7.30 -13.80
N CYS A 416 -11.02 6.37 -13.06
CA CYS A 416 -12.48 6.21 -13.05
C CYS A 416 -13.21 7.28 -12.23
N GLU A 417 -12.50 8.01 -11.37
CA GLU A 417 -13.06 9.05 -10.51
C GLU A 417 -12.88 10.45 -11.10
N PRO A 418 -13.74 11.41 -10.71
CA PRO A 418 -13.50 12.81 -11.01
C PRO A 418 -12.14 13.26 -10.48
N GLN A 419 -11.29 13.80 -11.35
CA GLN A 419 -9.94 14.19 -10.99
C GLN A 419 -9.93 15.44 -10.10
N GLY A 420 -9.34 15.33 -8.92
CA GLY A 420 -9.38 16.34 -7.87
C GLY A 420 -10.43 16.07 -6.78
N LEU A 421 -11.18 14.96 -6.87
CA LEU A 421 -12.26 14.59 -5.93
C LEU A 421 -11.73 14.54 -4.49
N ASN A 422 -10.79 13.64 -4.22
CA ASN A 422 -10.19 13.45 -2.90
C ASN A 422 -8.71 13.90 -2.83
N SER A 423 -8.17 14.38 -3.95
CA SER A 423 -6.77 14.76 -4.08
C SER A 423 -6.34 15.82 -3.07
N VAL A 424 -5.23 15.57 -2.36
CA VAL A 424 -4.54 16.53 -1.49
C VAL A 424 -3.38 17.12 -2.27
N PHE A 425 -3.49 18.41 -2.59
CA PHE A 425 -2.49 19.14 -3.36
C PHE A 425 -1.42 19.78 -2.45
N ASP A 426 -0.28 20.09 -3.02
CA ASP A 426 0.80 20.81 -2.33
C ASP A 426 0.42 22.24 -1.92
N THR A 427 -0.68 22.77 -2.45
CA THR A 427 -1.26 24.08 -2.11
C THR A 427 -2.29 24.03 -0.99
N ASP A 428 -2.71 22.84 -0.52
CA ASP A 428 -3.72 22.66 0.52
C ASP A 428 -3.16 22.92 1.93
N THR A 429 -2.77 24.14 2.19
CA THR A 429 -2.02 24.52 3.40
C THR A 429 -2.73 24.13 4.70
N GLY A 430 -4.08 24.23 4.76
CA GLY A 430 -4.89 23.78 5.90
C GLY A 430 -4.76 22.28 6.14
N THR A 431 -5.02 21.47 5.10
CA THR A 431 -4.91 19.99 5.17
C THR A 431 -3.49 19.57 5.54
N LEU A 432 -2.46 20.18 4.92
CA LEU A 432 -1.06 19.88 5.22
C LEU A 432 -0.68 20.21 6.67
N ALA A 433 -1.21 21.30 7.22
CA ALA A 433 -1.01 21.66 8.63
C ALA A 433 -1.64 20.66 9.59
N VAL A 434 -2.85 20.14 9.27
CA VAL A 434 -3.53 19.10 10.05
C VAL A 434 -2.71 17.80 10.04
N ILE A 435 -2.22 17.37 8.89
CA ILE A 435 -1.37 16.17 8.74
C ILE A 435 -0.07 16.33 9.55
N ALA A 436 0.60 17.47 9.44
CA ALA A 436 1.84 17.74 10.16
C ALA A 436 1.64 17.74 11.69
N ALA A 437 0.55 18.34 12.18
CA ALA A 437 0.21 18.36 13.60
C ALA A 437 -0.05 16.96 14.14
N ALA A 438 -0.76 16.12 13.38
CA ALA A 438 -1.04 14.73 13.74
C ALA A 438 0.25 13.90 13.83
N ASN A 439 1.12 13.97 12.84
CA ASN A 439 2.41 13.27 12.86
C ASN A 439 3.29 13.71 14.03
N LYS A 440 3.34 15.02 14.33
CA LYS A 440 4.07 15.53 15.50
C LYS A 440 3.51 14.97 16.81
N LYS A 441 2.18 14.87 16.94
CA LYS A 441 1.52 14.31 18.14
C LYS A 441 1.83 12.83 18.32
N LEU A 442 1.79 12.04 17.25
CA LEU A 442 2.10 10.61 17.27
C LEU A 442 3.58 10.33 17.58
N ALA A 443 4.49 11.09 16.98
CA ALA A 443 5.92 10.97 17.26
C ALA A 443 6.28 11.24 18.73
N ALA A 444 5.51 12.03 19.46
CA ALA A 444 5.69 12.26 20.89
C ALA A 444 5.19 11.08 21.76
N SER A 445 4.45 10.15 21.16
CA SER A 445 3.87 8.96 21.82
C SER A 445 4.65 7.66 21.51
N SER A 446 5.65 7.71 20.62
CA SER A 446 6.46 6.57 20.12
C SER A 446 7.73 6.34 20.94
#